data_bdb99fa2783e7f5bb5a1dbdd3215e6ac
#
_entry.id   bdb99fa2783e7f5bb5a1dbdd3215e6ac
#
_cell.length_a   1.000
_cell.length_b   1.000
_cell.length_c   1.000
_cell.angle_alpha   90.00
_cell.angle_beta   90.00
_cell.angle_gamma   90.00
#
_symmetry.space_group_name_H-M   'P 1'
#
loop_
_entity.id
_entity.type
_entity.pdbx_description
1 polymer ?
#
loop_
_entity_poly.entity_id
_entity_poly.type
_entity_poly.pdbx_seq_one_letter_code
_entity_poly.pdbx_strand_id
1 'polypeptide(L)'
;MKIARSHTTPQFEKDFLNLPKNIRQKAERKIKLFEENCFHPSLKTHKLRGILKNLWSFSIDANYRVIFRFLNRNEVIYYRIGSHKIYKELENIFK
;
A
#
# COMPACT_ATOMS: atom_id res chain seq x y z
N MET A 1 -6.80 14.52 0.84
CA MET A 1 -5.45 14.88 1.31
C MET A 1 -4.42 14.40 0.30
N LYS A 2 -3.60 15.30 -0.16
CA LYS A 2 -2.64 15.02 -1.22
C LYS A 2 -1.30 14.56 -0.63
N ILE A 3 -0.67 13.57 -1.27
CA ILE A 3 0.66 13.11 -0.92
C ILE A 3 1.69 13.86 -1.77
N ALA A 4 2.63 14.54 -1.11
CA ALA A 4 3.64 15.34 -1.80
C ALA A 4 4.88 14.52 -2.15
N ARG A 5 5.23 13.53 -1.32
CA ARG A 5 6.42 12.68 -1.53
C ARG A 5 6.11 11.24 -1.14
N SER A 6 6.64 10.30 -1.93
CA SER A 6 6.50 8.89 -1.66
C SER A 6 7.85 8.18 -1.82
N HIS A 7 8.00 7.10 -1.07
CA HIS A 7 9.19 6.25 -1.08
C HIS A 7 8.73 4.81 -1.18
N THR A 8 9.65 3.93 -1.57
CA THR A 8 9.38 2.49 -1.62
C THR A 8 10.43 1.73 -0.86
N THR A 9 10.08 0.54 -0.38
CA THR A 9 11.07 -0.42 0.12
C THR A 9 11.56 -1.28 -1.04
N PRO A 10 12.76 -1.90 -0.92
CA PRO A 10 13.19 -2.87 -1.93
C PRO A 10 12.19 -4.02 -2.12
N GLN A 11 11.54 -4.46 -1.05
CA GLN A 11 10.55 -5.52 -1.14
C GLN A 11 9.30 -5.08 -1.90
N PHE A 12 8.85 -3.83 -1.71
CA PHE A 12 7.73 -3.28 -2.49
C PHE A 12 8.05 -3.32 -3.98
N GLU A 13 9.26 -2.94 -4.36
CA GLU A 13 9.64 -2.91 -5.77
C GLU A 13 9.68 -4.32 -6.37
N LYS A 14 10.16 -5.31 -5.61
CA LYS A 14 10.08 -6.72 -6.04
C LYS A 14 8.65 -7.19 -6.18
N ASP A 15 7.82 -6.90 -5.18
CA ASP A 15 6.39 -7.22 -5.21
C ASP A 15 5.73 -6.68 -6.48
N PHE A 16 6.00 -5.41 -6.76
CA PHE A 16 5.40 -4.72 -7.92
C PHE A 16 5.77 -5.38 -9.24
N LEU A 17 7.05 -5.71 -9.40
CA LEU A 17 7.53 -6.36 -10.62
C LEU A 17 6.96 -7.77 -10.79
N ASN A 18 6.61 -8.43 -9.70
CA ASN A 18 6.04 -9.78 -9.72
C ASN A 18 4.53 -9.82 -9.90
N LEU A 19 3.86 -8.67 -9.91
CA LEU A 19 2.42 -8.63 -10.16
C LEU A 19 2.10 -8.99 -11.61
N PRO A 20 0.97 -9.64 -11.88
CA PRO A 20 0.49 -9.78 -13.25
C PRO A 20 0.38 -8.41 -13.92
N LYS A 21 0.63 -8.35 -15.21
CA LYS A 21 0.66 -7.09 -15.97
C LYS A 21 -0.60 -6.24 -15.79
N ASN A 22 -1.78 -6.89 -15.85
CA ASN A 22 -3.04 -6.17 -15.68
C ASN A 22 -3.20 -5.58 -14.27
N ILE A 23 -2.67 -6.29 -13.25
CA ILE A 23 -2.70 -5.79 -11.87
C ILE A 23 -1.70 -4.63 -11.70
N ARG A 24 -0.52 -4.71 -12.30
CA ARG A 24 0.42 -3.60 -12.26
C ARG A 24 -0.18 -2.31 -12.84
N GLN A 25 -0.91 -2.44 -13.96
CA GLN A 25 -1.57 -1.29 -14.58
C GLN A 25 -2.64 -0.69 -13.66
N LYS A 26 -3.43 -1.53 -13.00
CA LYS A 26 -4.38 -1.07 -12.00
C LYS A 26 -3.69 -0.40 -10.82
N ALA A 27 -2.59 -1.00 -10.35
CA ALA A 27 -1.83 -0.48 -9.23
C ALA A 27 -1.29 0.91 -9.54
N GLU A 28 -0.74 1.13 -10.72
CA GLU A 28 -0.25 2.44 -11.13
C GLU A 28 -1.35 3.50 -11.05
N ARG A 29 -2.54 3.18 -11.57
CA ARG A 29 -3.67 4.10 -11.53
C ARG A 29 -4.13 4.38 -10.09
N LYS A 30 -4.21 3.35 -9.27
CA LYS A 30 -4.67 3.49 -7.88
C LYS A 30 -3.65 4.22 -7.02
N ILE A 31 -2.37 4.00 -7.23
CA ILE A 31 -1.31 4.73 -6.54
C ILE A 31 -1.37 6.21 -6.92
N LYS A 32 -1.58 6.52 -8.19
CA LYS A 32 -1.75 7.90 -8.64
C LYS A 32 -2.95 8.55 -7.97
N LEU A 33 -4.08 7.86 -7.93
CA LEU A 33 -5.28 8.35 -7.24
C LEU A 33 -5.00 8.56 -5.75
N PHE A 34 -4.33 7.62 -5.10
CA PHE A 34 -3.95 7.72 -3.70
C PHE A 34 -3.11 8.97 -3.44
N GLU A 35 -2.14 9.25 -4.31
CA GLU A 35 -1.27 10.42 -4.14
C GLU A 35 -2.01 11.73 -4.38
N GLU A 36 -3.04 11.73 -5.21
CA GLU A 36 -3.90 12.89 -5.40
C GLU A 36 -4.86 13.09 -4.23
N ASN A 37 -5.40 12.00 -3.70
CA ASN A 37 -6.32 12.01 -2.56
C ASN A 37 -6.27 10.67 -1.84
N CYS A 38 -5.44 10.58 -0.81
CA CYS A 38 -5.17 9.30 -0.13
C CYS A 38 -6.39 8.73 0.60
N PHE A 39 -7.40 9.52 0.85
CA PHE A 39 -8.65 9.06 1.47
C PHE A 39 -9.82 8.99 0.51
N HIS A 40 -9.55 8.94 -0.81
CA HIS A 40 -10.61 8.74 -1.78
C HIS A 40 -11.41 7.47 -1.44
N PRO A 41 -12.75 7.52 -1.43
CA PRO A 41 -13.56 6.38 -0.94
C PRO A 41 -13.30 5.06 -1.65
N SER A 42 -12.98 5.08 -2.95
CA SER A 42 -12.74 3.85 -3.72
C SER A 42 -11.50 3.09 -3.25
N LEU A 43 -10.58 3.76 -2.54
CA LEU A 43 -9.34 3.14 -2.06
C LEU A 43 -9.52 2.41 -0.74
N LYS A 44 -10.57 2.73 0.01
CA LYS A 44 -10.83 2.13 1.33
C LYS A 44 -9.62 2.23 2.25
N THR A 45 -8.92 3.35 2.21
CA THR A 45 -7.73 3.59 3.02
C THR A 45 -8.07 3.52 4.50
N HIS A 46 -7.33 2.69 5.24
CA HIS A 46 -7.58 2.51 6.66
C HIS A 46 -6.32 2.11 7.41
N LYS A 47 -6.31 2.42 8.69
CA LYS A 47 -5.22 2.02 9.60
C LYS A 47 -5.40 0.57 10.00
N LEU A 48 -4.30 -0.17 10.01
CA LEU A 48 -4.32 -1.58 10.43
C LEU A 48 -4.33 -1.68 11.96
N ARG A 49 -4.64 -2.88 12.45
CA ARG A 49 -4.79 -3.16 13.89
C ARG A 49 -3.78 -4.21 14.33
N GLY A 50 -3.68 -4.40 15.66
CA GLY A 50 -2.84 -5.43 16.25
C GLY A 50 -1.38 -5.14 16.04
N ILE A 51 -0.63 -6.18 15.66
CA ILE A 51 0.82 -6.09 15.49
C ILE A 51 1.23 -5.11 14.37
N LEU A 52 0.32 -4.85 13.42
CA LEU A 52 0.57 -3.93 12.30
C LEU A 52 -0.01 -2.53 12.54
N LYS A 53 -0.29 -2.16 13.78
CA LYS A 53 -1.01 -0.93 14.15
C LYS A 53 -0.40 0.38 13.64
N ASN A 54 0.88 0.37 13.27
CA ASN A 54 1.55 1.56 12.75
C ASN A 54 1.50 1.66 11.22
N LEU A 55 0.87 0.69 10.58
CA LEU A 55 0.77 0.62 9.13
C LEU A 55 -0.67 0.88 8.68
N TRP A 56 -0.79 1.26 7.43
CA TRP A 56 -2.05 1.55 6.75
C TRP A 56 -2.15 0.71 5.49
N SER A 57 -3.35 0.61 4.95
CA SER A 57 -3.58 -0.14 3.73
C SER A 57 -4.58 0.59 2.84
N PHE A 58 -4.42 0.45 1.53
CA PHE A 58 -5.48 0.80 0.58
C PHE A 58 -5.62 -0.27 -0.50
N SER A 59 -6.79 -0.28 -1.14
CA SER A 59 -7.16 -1.31 -2.12
C SER A 59 -6.74 -0.93 -3.52
N ILE A 60 -6.11 -1.89 -4.22
CA ILE A 60 -5.96 -1.84 -5.68
C ILE A 60 -7.25 -2.36 -6.32
N ASP A 61 -7.70 -3.53 -5.89
CA ASP A 61 -8.98 -4.14 -6.24
C ASP A 61 -9.43 -5.05 -5.10
N ALA A 62 -10.37 -5.96 -5.35
CA ALA A 62 -10.89 -6.86 -4.32
C ALA A 62 -9.81 -7.77 -3.72
N ASN A 63 -8.76 -8.10 -4.47
CA ASN A 63 -7.77 -9.11 -4.09
C ASN A 63 -6.38 -8.56 -3.78
N TYR A 64 -6.08 -7.33 -4.16
CA TYR A 64 -4.75 -6.75 -4.04
C TYR A 64 -4.76 -5.48 -3.21
N ARG A 65 -3.74 -5.31 -2.39
CA ARG A 65 -3.60 -4.21 -1.43
C ARG A 65 -2.21 -3.62 -1.47
N VAL A 66 -2.10 -2.35 -1.08
CA VAL A 66 -0.83 -1.70 -0.77
C VAL A 66 -0.80 -1.47 0.74
N ILE A 67 0.30 -1.85 1.38
CA ILE A 67 0.55 -1.54 2.79
C ILE A 67 1.60 -0.46 2.84
N PHE A 68 1.33 0.59 3.59
CA PHE A 68 2.18 1.77 3.65
C PHE A 68 2.20 2.37 5.05
N ARG A 69 3.09 3.34 5.24
CA ARG A 69 3.18 4.11 6.47
C ARG A 69 3.25 5.60 6.13
N PHE A 70 2.56 6.43 6.91
CA PHE A 70 2.75 7.86 6.87
C PHE A 70 4.04 8.22 7.59
N LEU A 71 4.97 8.87 6.90
CA LEU A 71 6.18 9.41 7.53
C LEU A 71 5.89 10.79 8.14
N ASN A 72 4.98 11.52 7.51
CA ASN A 72 4.37 12.75 8.03
C ASN A 72 3.05 12.97 7.28
N ARG A 73 2.44 14.16 7.41
CA ARG A 73 1.11 14.45 6.84
C ARG A 73 0.97 14.16 5.35
N ASN A 74 2.03 14.41 4.58
CA ASN A 74 1.95 14.33 3.12
C ASN A 74 3.10 13.52 2.52
N GLU A 75 3.71 12.66 3.33
CA GLU A 75 4.82 11.81 2.89
C GLU A 75 4.58 10.39 3.36
N VAL A 76 4.74 9.43 2.45
CA VAL A 76 4.49 8.01 2.73
C VAL A 76 5.64 7.14 2.25
N ILE A 77 5.75 5.96 2.84
CA ILE A 77 6.59 4.89 2.32
C ILE A 77 5.71 3.66 2.06
N TYR A 78 5.79 3.14 0.84
CA TYR A 78 5.10 1.91 0.48
C TYR A 78 5.94 0.71 0.89
N TYR A 79 5.40 -0.14 1.78
CA TYR A 79 6.12 -1.31 2.29
C TYR A 79 5.91 -2.55 1.44
N ARG A 80 4.68 -2.85 1.08
CA ARG A 80 4.33 -4.07 0.36
C ARG A 80 3.17 -3.79 -0.59
N ILE A 81 3.14 -4.54 -1.69
CA ILE A 81 1.97 -4.63 -2.56
C ILE A 81 1.77 -6.09 -2.93
N GLY A 82 0.52 -6.57 -2.88
CA GLY A 82 0.23 -7.95 -3.20
C GLY A 82 -1.16 -8.35 -2.75
N SER A 83 -1.42 -9.66 -2.75
CA SER A 83 -2.67 -10.22 -2.24
C SER A 83 -2.70 -10.14 -0.71
N HIS A 84 -3.79 -10.59 -0.10
CA HIS A 84 -3.95 -10.62 1.36
C HIS A 84 -2.82 -11.35 2.09
N LYS A 85 -2.05 -12.18 1.40
CA LYS A 85 -0.90 -12.88 1.98
C LYS A 85 0.14 -11.94 2.58
N ILE A 86 0.26 -10.72 2.03
CA ILE A 86 1.24 -9.76 2.52
C ILE A 86 1.01 -9.36 3.97
N TYR A 87 -0.23 -9.35 4.45
CA TYR A 87 -0.53 -9.05 5.85
C TYR A 87 0.11 -10.08 6.79
N LYS A 88 -0.08 -11.36 6.48
CA LYS A 88 0.47 -12.43 7.30
C LYS A 88 2.00 -12.46 7.24
N GLU A 89 2.57 -12.22 6.08
CA GLU A 89 4.01 -12.15 5.93
C GLU A 89 4.63 -11.05 6.77
N LEU A 90 4.00 -9.86 6.79
CA LEU A 90 4.45 -8.77 7.65
C LEU A 90 4.25 -9.09 9.13
N GLU A 91 3.14 -9.69 9.51
CA GLU A 91 2.91 -10.10 10.90
C GLU A 91 4.00 -11.06 11.38
N ASN A 92 4.44 -11.98 10.54
CA ASN A 92 5.52 -12.92 10.89
C ASN A 92 6.85 -12.22 11.12
N ILE A 93 7.12 -11.13 10.41
CA ILE A 93 8.34 -10.34 10.59
C ILE A 93 8.32 -9.60 11.93
N PHE A 94 7.16 -9.10 12.34
CA PHE A 94 7.01 -8.31 13.57
C PHE A 94 6.74 -9.13 14.82
N LYS A 95 6.64 -10.44 14.70
CA LYS A 95 6.46 -11.32 15.86
C LYS A 95 7.69 -11.35 16.75
#